data_44e9f0d63a3c9ee3ec4a0cdd2c46a862
#
_entry.id   44e9f0d63a3c9ee3ec4a0cdd2c46a862
#
_cell.length_a   1.000
_cell.length_b   1.000
_cell.length_c   1.000
_cell.angle_alpha   90.00
_cell.angle_beta   90.00
_cell.angle_gamma   90.00
#
_symmetry.space_group_name_H-M   'P 1'
#
loop_
_entity.id
_entity.type
_entity.pdbx_description
1 polymer ?
#
loop_
_entity_poly.entity_id
_entity_poly.type
_entity_poly.pdbx_seq_one_letter_code
_entity_poly.pdbx_strand_id
1 'polypeptide(L)'
;IDQYGNVNVSKFGPRLAGAGGFINITQTASKVVFCGTMTAGGLDVAVADGKLTIVTEGKHKKFLPQVEHKTFSGEYASRRGIEVLYITERAVFELRDGRMTVTEVAPGIDLESQVLDQAEFELAVAEDLKPMDPAIFRPGPMGLKQRICDE
;
A
#
# COMPACT_ATOMS: atom_id res chain seq x y z
N ILE A 1 0.38 -4.00 7.95
CA ILE A 1 -0.02 -2.59 8.05
C ILE A 1 -1.27 -2.55 8.91
N ASP A 2 -1.45 -1.49 9.73
CA ASP A 2 -2.69 -1.33 10.51
C ASP A 2 -3.42 -0.01 10.22
N GLN A 3 -4.61 0.13 10.83
CA GLN A 3 -5.48 1.30 10.65
C GLN A 3 -4.82 2.64 11.02
N TYR A 4 -3.77 2.61 11.83
CA TYR A 4 -3.00 3.79 12.26
C TYR A 4 -1.77 4.06 11.37
N GLY A 5 -1.61 3.32 10.27
CA GLY A 5 -0.44 3.41 9.39
C GLY A 5 0.84 2.83 9.97
N ASN A 6 0.75 2.03 11.05
CA ASN A 6 1.92 1.33 11.55
C ASN A 6 2.28 0.16 10.64
N VAL A 7 3.58 -0.14 10.54
CA VAL A 7 4.07 -1.26 9.73
C VAL A 7 4.88 -2.21 10.60
N ASN A 8 4.63 -3.51 10.43
CA ASN A 8 5.38 -4.59 11.04
C ASN A 8 6.17 -5.33 9.96
N VAL A 9 7.49 -5.37 10.10
CA VAL A 9 8.39 -6.20 9.28
C VAL A 9 9.28 -7.11 10.13
N SER A 10 9.21 -7.01 11.44
CA SER A 10 10.22 -7.57 12.35
C SER A 10 9.77 -8.79 13.14
N LYS A 11 8.48 -8.99 13.36
CA LYS A 11 7.98 -10.10 14.17
C LYS A 11 6.63 -10.61 13.66
N PHE A 12 6.51 -11.92 13.46
CA PHE A 12 5.32 -12.61 12.98
C PHE A 12 5.11 -13.88 13.81
N GLY A 13 4.21 -13.82 14.80
CA GLY A 13 3.99 -14.90 15.76
C GLY A 13 5.30 -15.25 16.50
N PRO A 14 5.70 -16.52 16.50
CA PRO A 14 6.94 -16.95 17.14
C PRO A 14 8.21 -16.55 16.38
N ARG A 15 8.08 -16.11 15.12
CA ARG A 15 9.22 -15.77 14.26
C ARG A 15 9.64 -14.32 14.46
N LEU A 16 10.85 -14.12 14.95
CA LEU A 16 11.54 -12.84 14.98
C LEU A 16 12.42 -12.70 13.74
N ALA A 17 12.00 -11.90 12.78
CA ALA A 17 12.74 -11.63 11.55
C ALA A 17 13.82 -10.54 11.75
N GLY A 18 13.62 -9.67 12.74
CA GLY A 18 14.44 -8.49 12.97
C GLY A 18 14.12 -7.34 12.02
N ALA A 19 14.58 -6.14 12.37
CA ALA A 19 14.28 -4.92 11.61
C ALA A 19 15.38 -4.55 10.60
N GLY A 20 16.60 -5.04 10.76
CA GLY A 20 17.75 -4.60 9.95
C GLY A 20 17.89 -3.07 9.97
N GLY A 21 18.10 -2.47 8.81
CA GLY A 21 18.17 -1.02 8.63
C GLY A 21 16.82 -0.30 8.51
N PHE A 22 15.70 -1.02 8.57
CA PHE A 22 14.37 -0.49 8.29
C PHE A 22 14.03 0.75 9.14
N ILE A 23 14.24 0.67 10.46
CA ILE A 23 13.93 1.76 11.39
C ILE A 23 14.78 3.01 11.06
N ASN A 24 16.09 2.84 10.89
CA ASN A 24 17.00 3.96 10.63
C ASN A 24 16.68 4.66 9.29
N ILE A 25 16.29 3.90 8.27
CA ILE A 25 15.95 4.43 6.96
C ILE A 25 14.62 5.19 7.02
N THR A 26 13.58 4.60 7.61
CA THR A 26 12.23 5.18 7.59
C THR A 26 12.06 6.34 8.58
N GLN A 27 12.79 6.33 9.70
CA GLN A 27 12.64 7.30 10.78
C GLN A 27 13.13 8.71 10.42
N THR A 28 14.11 8.83 9.52
CA THR A 28 14.76 10.10 9.16
C THR A 28 14.39 10.59 7.76
N ALA A 29 13.65 9.81 6.98
CA ALA A 29 13.20 10.19 5.65
C ALA A 29 12.13 11.29 5.73
N SER A 30 12.10 12.18 4.74
CA SER A 30 11.01 13.15 4.56
C SER A 30 9.78 12.53 3.88
N LYS A 31 10.02 11.47 3.09
CA LYS A 31 9.00 10.69 2.41
C LYS A 31 9.34 9.20 2.47
N VAL A 32 8.35 8.38 2.78
CA VAL A 32 8.47 6.92 2.82
C VAL A 32 7.42 6.29 1.92
N VAL A 33 7.83 5.36 1.09
CA VAL A 33 6.94 4.59 0.22
C VAL A 33 7.07 3.11 0.58
N PHE A 34 6.00 2.53 1.11
CA PHE A 34 5.90 1.09 1.33
C PHE A 34 5.25 0.43 0.13
N CYS A 35 5.95 -0.50 -0.50
CA CYS A 35 5.43 -1.29 -1.62
C CYS A 35 5.22 -2.75 -1.20
N GLY A 36 4.09 -3.30 -1.56
CA GLY A 36 3.77 -4.70 -1.26
C GLY A 36 2.47 -5.13 -1.93
N THR A 37 1.98 -6.31 -1.57
CA THR A 37 0.68 -6.79 -2.01
C THR A 37 -0.37 -6.57 -0.92
N MET A 38 -1.65 -6.41 -1.32
CA MET A 38 -2.76 -6.22 -0.37
C MET A 38 -2.97 -7.46 0.50
N THR A 39 -2.88 -8.64 -0.12
CA THR A 39 -2.97 -9.92 0.54
C THR A 39 -1.74 -10.79 0.25
N ALA A 40 -1.58 -11.89 0.97
CA ALA A 40 -0.48 -12.84 0.81
C ALA A 40 -0.98 -14.30 0.86
N GLY A 41 -0.11 -15.24 0.48
CA GLY A 41 -0.43 -16.66 0.55
C GLY A 41 -1.22 -17.17 -0.65
N GLY A 42 -0.66 -17.03 -1.84
CA GLY A 42 -1.24 -17.53 -3.08
C GLY A 42 -2.01 -16.50 -3.89
N LEU A 43 -1.77 -15.19 -3.64
CA LEU A 43 -2.26 -14.15 -4.52
C LEU A 43 -1.70 -14.37 -5.94
N ASP A 44 -2.61 -14.43 -6.90
CA ASP A 44 -2.31 -14.52 -8.33
C ASP A 44 -3.05 -13.40 -9.08
N VAL A 45 -2.34 -12.69 -9.92
CA VAL A 45 -2.86 -11.53 -10.66
C VAL A 45 -2.51 -11.63 -12.14
N ALA A 46 -3.40 -11.15 -12.99
CA ALA A 46 -3.16 -11.00 -14.41
C ALA A 46 -3.20 -9.53 -14.81
N VAL A 47 -2.33 -9.14 -15.73
CA VAL A 47 -2.27 -7.79 -16.28
C VAL A 47 -2.44 -7.87 -17.80
N ALA A 48 -3.51 -7.26 -18.29
CA ALA A 48 -3.80 -7.19 -19.72
C ALA A 48 -4.56 -5.89 -20.04
N ASP A 49 -4.31 -5.34 -21.23
CA ASP A 49 -5.04 -4.19 -21.78
C ASP A 49 -5.08 -2.96 -20.87
N GLY A 50 -4.04 -2.76 -20.08
CA GLY A 50 -3.95 -1.65 -19.14
C GLY A 50 -4.81 -1.83 -17.88
N LYS A 51 -5.20 -3.06 -17.55
CA LYS A 51 -6.01 -3.42 -16.39
C LYS A 51 -5.35 -4.51 -15.57
N LEU A 52 -5.64 -4.51 -14.28
CA LEU A 52 -5.33 -5.56 -13.33
C LEU A 52 -6.56 -6.44 -13.11
N THR A 53 -6.36 -7.74 -13.02
CA THR A 53 -7.39 -8.72 -12.62
C THR A 53 -6.84 -9.59 -11.50
N ILE A 54 -7.57 -9.75 -10.42
CA ILE A 54 -7.25 -10.73 -9.37
C ILE A 54 -7.77 -12.09 -9.85
N VAL A 55 -6.84 -12.99 -10.16
CA VAL A 55 -7.16 -14.37 -10.60
C VAL A 55 -7.46 -15.24 -9.37
N THR A 56 -6.63 -15.11 -8.34
CA THR A 56 -6.81 -15.80 -7.06
C THR A 56 -6.43 -14.84 -5.93
N GLU A 57 -7.33 -14.70 -4.95
CA GLU A 57 -7.06 -13.85 -3.79
C GLU A 57 -6.11 -14.56 -2.81
N GLY A 58 -5.26 -13.78 -2.15
CA GLY A 58 -4.36 -14.30 -1.13
C GLY A 58 -5.12 -14.71 0.15
N LYS A 59 -4.66 -15.76 0.79
CA LYS A 59 -5.31 -16.33 2.01
C LYS A 59 -5.16 -15.45 3.25
N HIS A 60 -4.18 -14.54 3.27
CA HIS A 60 -3.84 -13.73 4.43
C HIS A 60 -3.99 -12.26 4.12
N LYS A 61 -4.90 -11.60 4.80
CA LYS A 61 -5.03 -10.14 4.80
C LYS A 61 -3.83 -9.52 5.49
N LYS A 62 -3.34 -8.40 4.96
CA LYS A 62 -2.18 -7.67 5.49
C LYS A 62 -2.55 -6.30 6.05
N PHE A 63 -3.78 -5.87 5.83
CA PHE A 63 -4.37 -4.67 6.41
C PHE A 63 -5.19 -5.09 7.64
N LEU A 64 -4.62 -4.94 8.83
CA LEU A 64 -5.12 -5.48 10.10
C LEU A 64 -5.60 -4.34 11.01
N PRO A 65 -6.49 -4.59 11.97
CA PRO A 65 -6.87 -3.56 12.95
C PRO A 65 -5.67 -3.04 13.74
N GLN A 66 -4.74 -3.92 14.07
CA GLN A 66 -3.51 -3.59 14.80
C GLN A 66 -2.39 -4.57 14.42
N VAL A 67 -1.20 -4.05 14.14
CA VAL A 67 -0.01 -4.89 13.92
C VAL A 67 0.46 -5.51 15.22
N GLU A 68 0.92 -6.76 15.16
CA GLU A 68 1.47 -7.49 16.31
C GLU A 68 2.69 -6.80 16.90
N HIS A 69 3.55 -6.25 16.05
CA HIS A 69 4.77 -5.55 16.45
C HIS A 69 4.96 -4.30 15.59
N LYS A 70 5.20 -3.17 16.22
CA LYS A 70 5.36 -1.89 15.53
C LYS A 70 6.82 -1.65 15.18
N THR A 71 7.16 -1.77 13.89
CA THR A 71 8.51 -1.45 13.38
C THR A 71 8.56 -0.03 12.81
N PHE A 72 7.43 0.46 12.24
CA PHE A 72 7.21 1.84 11.82
C PHE A 72 5.96 2.38 12.49
N SER A 73 6.00 3.63 12.94
CA SER A 73 4.86 4.30 13.59
C SER A 73 4.26 5.37 12.68
N GLY A 74 3.00 5.16 12.25
CA GLY A 74 2.25 6.15 11.48
C GLY A 74 2.00 7.42 12.29
N GLU A 75 1.69 7.31 13.59
CA GLU A 75 1.53 8.45 14.48
C GLU A 75 2.81 9.30 14.58
N TYR A 76 3.97 8.66 14.72
CA TYR A 76 5.25 9.37 14.74
C TYR A 76 5.50 10.08 13.41
N ALA A 77 5.25 9.39 12.29
CA ALA A 77 5.40 9.98 10.96
C ALA A 77 4.52 11.21 10.76
N SER A 78 3.24 11.12 11.15
CA SER A 78 2.29 12.25 11.07
C SER A 78 2.76 13.44 11.90
N ARG A 79 3.19 13.22 13.15
CA ARG A 79 3.72 14.30 14.02
C ARG A 79 4.98 14.95 13.48
N ARG A 80 5.79 14.21 12.71
CA ARG A 80 7.03 14.68 12.09
C ARG A 80 6.83 15.28 10.71
N GLY A 81 5.63 15.23 10.17
CA GLY A 81 5.34 15.66 8.80
C GLY A 81 6.02 14.78 7.74
N ILE A 82 6.27 13.50 8.05
CA ILE A 82 6.78 12.53 7.09
C ILE A 82 5.63 12.12 6.18
N GLU A 83 5.80 12.32 4.89
CA GLU A 83 4.85 11.83 3.89
C GLU A 83 4.98 10.32 3.74
N VAL A 84 3.87 9.59 3.87
CA VAL A 84 3.87 8.13 3.78
C VAL A 84 2.85 7.64 2.78
N LEU A 85 3.33 6.87 1.79
CA LEU A 85 2.49 6.14 0.83
C LEU A 85 2.57 4.65 1.09
N TYR A 86 1.44 3.98 0.99
CA TYR A 86 1.33 2.51 1.03
C TYR A 86 0.78 2.06 -0.31
N ILE A 87 1.63 1.44 -1.13
CA ILE A 87 1.30 1.05 -2.50
C ILE A 87 1.17 -0.46 -2.58
N THR A 88 0.02 -0.92 -3.05
CA THR A 88 -0.20 -2.33 -3.37
C THR A 88 -0.36 -2.51 -4.87
N GLU A 89 -0.49 -3.74 -5.33
CA GLU A 89 -0.73 -4.04 -6.74
C GLU A 89 -2.06 -3.46 -7.24
N ARG A 90 -3.02 -3.19 -6.33
CA ARG A 90 -4.40 -2.81 -6.68
C ARG A 90 -4.85 -1.45 -6.19
N ALA A 91 -4.17 -0.87 -5.20
CA ALA A 91 -4.56 0.42 -4.62
C ALA A 91 -3.38 1.14 -3.98
N VAL A 92 -3.49 2.47 -3.89
CA VAL A 92 -2.59 3.34 -3.12
C VAL A 92 -3.34 3.88 -1.93
N PHE A 93 -2.65 3.94 -0.79
CA PHE A 93 -3.20 4.45 0.45
C PHE A 93 -2.30 5.51 1.05
N GLU A 94 -2.91 6.45 1.74
CA GLU A 94 -2.27 7.48 2.56
C GLU A 94 -2.86 7.51 3.96
N LEU A 95 -2.10 7.99 4.92
CA LEU A 95 -2.62 8.30 6.25
C LEU A 95 -3.08 9.75 6.26
N ARG A 96 -4.39 10.00 6.06
CA ARG A 96 -5.02 11.33 6.09
C ARG A 96 -5.80 11.49 7.38
N ASP A 97 -5.53 12.53 8.15
CA ASP A 97 -6.20 12.82 9.44
C ASP A 97 -6.26 11.63 10.41
N GLY A 98 -5.17 10.85 10.44
CA GLY A 98 -5.06 9.66 11.29
C GLY A 98 -5.86 8.44 10.81
N ARG A 99 -6.45 8.48 9.59
CA ARG A 99 -7.19 7.38 8.99
C ARG A 99 -6.51 6.88 7.73
N MET A 100 -6.42 5.56 7.59
CA MET A 100 -5.94 4.94 6.36
C MET A 100 -6.96 5.17 5.24
N THR A 101 -6.57 5.92 4.21
CA THR A 101 -7.45 6.42 3.15
C THR A 101 -6.99 5.88 1.80
N VAL A 102 -7.89 5.27 1.04
CA VAL A 102 -7.66 4.86 -0.36
C VAL A 102 -7.64 6.10 -1.24
N THR A 103 -6.57 6.32 -1.98
CA THR A 103 -6.39 7.48 -2.86
C THR A 103 -6.33 7.12 -4.34
N GLU A 104 -5.89 5.90 -4.66
CA GLU A 104 -5.91 5.40 -6.04
C GLU A 104 -6.33 3.93 -6.08
N VAL A 105 -6.99 3.53 -7.18
CA VAL A 105 -7.38 2.14 -7.45
C VAL A 105 -6.93 1.74 -8.85
N ALA A 106 -6.39 0.52 -8.97
CA ALA A 106 -5.93 0.00 -10.26
C ALA A 106 -7.11 -0.17 -11.24
N PRO A 107 -6.95 0.18 -12.52
CA PRO A 107 -7.95 -0.10 -13.52
C PRO A 107 -8.31 -1.60 -13.56
N GLY A 108 -9.59 -1.93 -13.55
CA GLY A 108 -10.10 -3.31 -13.55
C GLY A 108 -10.40 -3.88 -12.17
N ILE A 109 -10.09 -3.15 -11.10
CA ILE A 109 -10.35 -3.54 -9.71
C ILE A 109 -11.67 -2.93 -9.22
N ASP A 110 -12.50 -3.76 -8.59
CA ASP A 110 -13.69 -3.32 -7.87
C ASP A 110 -13.29 -2.82 -6.46
N LEU A 111 -13.62 -1.56 -6.16
CA LEU A 111 -13.23 -0.90 -4.92
C LEU A 111 -13.77 -1.63 -3.69
N GLU A 112 -15.05 -1.98 -3.69
CA GLU A 112 -15.72 -2.55 -2.52
C GLU A 112 -15.16 -3.94 -2.20
N SER A 113 -15.36 -4.88 -3.10
CA SER A 113 -15.05 -6.29 -2.85
C SER A 113 -13.55 -6.62 -2.89
N GLN A 114 -12.76 -5.87 -3.67
CA GLN A 114 -11.35 -6.19 -3.89
C GLN A 114 -10.37 -5.25 -3.16
N VAL A 115 -10.86 -4.18 -2.54
CA VAL A 115 -10.03 -3.28 -1.72
C VAL A 115 -10.59 -3.16 -0.32
N LEU A 116 -11.82 -2.62 -0.15
CA LEU A 116 -12.37 -2.33 1.18
C LEU A 116 -12.60 -3.63 1.97
N ASP A 117 -13.20 -4.64 1.37
CA ASP A 117 -13.44 -5.95 2.00
C ASP A 117 -12.14 -6.74 2.29
N GLN A 118 -11.01 -6.34 1.69
CA GLN A 118 -9.72 -6.98 1.91
C GLN A 118 -8.94 -6.39 3.09
N ALA A 119 -9.45 -5.35 3.74
CA ALA A 119 -8.96 -4.88 5.03
C ALA A 119 -9.80 -5.46 6.18
N GLU A 120 -9.21 -5.59 7.37
CA GLU A 120 -9.90 -6.02 8.60
C GLU A 120 -10.32 -4.81 9.47
N PHE A 121 -10.34 -3.62 8.89
CA PHE A 121 -10.82 -2.38 9.50
C PHE A 121 -11.43 -1.48 8.43
N GLU A 122 -12.18 -0.47 8.84
CA GLU A 122 -12.81 0.48 7.93
C GLU A 122 -11.77 1.39 7.27
N LEU A 123 -11.64 1.27 5.96
CA LEU A 123 -10.84 2.17 5.13
C LEU A 123 -11.67 3.39 4.75
N ALA A 124 -11.09 4.58 4.86
CA ALA A 124 -11.67 5.76 4.26
C ALA A 124 -11.40 5.77 2.74
N VAL A 125 -12.28 6.40 1.99
CA VAL A 125 -12.11 6.63 0.55
C VAL A 125 -11.95 8.12 0.31
N ALA A 126 -10.92 8.51 -0.42
CA ALA A 126 -10.67 9.90 -0.73
C ALA A 126 -11.77 10.47 -1.64
N GLU A 127 -12.19 11.72 -1.38
CA GLU A 127 -13.14 12.42 -2.26
C GLU A 127 -12.55 12.62 -3.67
N ASP A 128 -11.24 12.74 -3.77
CA ASP A 128 -10.44 12.86 -4.98
C ASP A 128 -9.88 11.50 -5.46
N LEU A 129 -10.58 10.39 -5.16
CA LEU A 129 -10.17 9.05 -5.60
C LEU A 129 -9.96 9.02 -7.11
N LYS A 130 -8.82 8.51 -7.54
CA LYS A 130 -8.44 8.44 -8.95
C LYS A 130 -7.97 7.04 -9.35
N PRO A 131 -7.99 6.69 -10.64
CA PRO A 131 -7.34 5.48 -11.11
C PRO A 131 -5.81 5.60 -11.01
N MET A 132 -5.14 4.49 -10.69
CA MET A 132 -3.69 4.37 -10.88
C MET A 132 -3.34 4.56 -12.36
N ASP A 133 -2.13 5.06 -12.66
CA ASP A 133 -1.68 5.27 -14.04
C ASP A 133 -1.79 3.95 -14.85
N PRO A 134 -2.63 3.89 -15.88
CA PRO A 134 -2.81 2.67 -16.68
C PRO A 134 -1.53 2.23 -17.40
N ALA A 135 -0.51 3.08 -17.51
CA ALA A 135 0.79 2.70 -18.06
C ALA A 135 1.53 1.66 -17.20
N ILE A 136 1.21 1.59 -15.88
CA ILE A 136 1.73 0.55 -14.98
C ILE A 136 1.27 -0.84 -15.41
N PHE A 137 0.08 -0.93 -16.02
CA PHE A 137 -0.61 -2.18 -16.38
C PHE A 137 -0.53 -2.49 -17.88
N ARG A 138 0.47 -1.94 -18.58
CA ARG A 138 0.72 -2.19 -20.00
C ARG A 138 2.12 -2.77 -20.22
N PRO A 139 2.31 -3.67 -21.20
CA PRO A 139 3.64 -4.10 -21.58
C PRO A 139 4.43 -2.94 -22.16
N GLY A 140 5.74 -2.91 -21.90
CA GLY A 140 6.66 -1.92 -22.43
C GLY A 140 7.02 -0.79 -21.47
N PRO A 141 7.93 0.10 -21.87
CA PRO A 141 8.38 1.22 -21.03
C PRO A 141 7.26 2.23 -20.79
N MET A 142 7.16 2.73 -19.57
CA MET A 142 6.18 3.77 -19.19
C MET A 142 6.47 5.17 -19.74
N GLY A 143 7.63 5.39 -20.38
CA GLY A 143 8.01 6.70 -20.91
C GLY A 143 8.27 7.78 -19.83
N LEU A 144 8.60 7.38 -18.62
CA LEU A 144 8.78 8.29 -17.47
C LEU A 144 9.77 9.43 -17.73
N LYS A 145 10.86 9.15 -18.47
CA LYS A 145 11.86 10.17 -18.79
C LYS A 145 11.24 11.37 -19.55
N GLN A 146 10.39 11.10 -20.51
CA GLN A 146 9.71 12.15 -21.29
C GLN A 146 8.73 12.92 -20.41
N ARG A 147 7.93 12.24 -19.61
CA ARG A 147 6.95 12.87 -18.69
C ARG A 147 7.60 13.80 -17.68
N ILE A 148 8.76 13.41 -17.08
CA ILE A 148 9.46 14.20 -16.08
C ILE A 148 10.21 15.40 -16.71
N CYS A 149 10.62 15.29 -17.98
CA CYS A 149 11.33 16.40 -18.67
C CYS A 149 10.38 17.43 -19.30
N ASP A 150 9.11 17.10 -19.46
CA ASP A 150 8.09 17.98 -20.07
C ASP A 150 7.30 18.78 -19.02
N GLU A 151 7.54 18.55 -17.70
CA GLU A 151 7.07 19.34 -16.55
C GLU A 151 8.14 20.41 -16.14
#